data_47124059e4fd677ac2dce9c3176f1199
#
_entry.id   47124059e4fd677ac2dce9c3176f1199
#
_cell.length_a   1.000
_cell.length_b   1.000
_cell.length_c   1.000
_cell.angle_alpha   90.00
_cell.angle_beta   90.00
_cell.angle_gamma   90.00
#
_symmetry.space_group_name_H-M   'P 1'
#
loop_
_entity.id
_entity.type
_entity.pdbx_description
1 polymer ?
#
loop_
_entity_poly.entity_id
_entity_poly.type
_entity_poly.pdbx_seq_one_letter_code
_entity_poly.pdbx_strand_id
1 'polypeptide(L)'
;MLPEELAAQDDQQLMIAIANGSKQAFSQLASRYLSQIVKFAYRYVGNRTDAEDIAQETLIRLWKHAASWEPQGFSLCSWIYRITYNLCIDDIRKRKPVSELKHENQVIANGEPEDELYQSQKNEIVIAALNALPERQRTAINLCVYQALSNQEAADTMGISVEALESLLSRARRNLRKDVMNQS
;
A
#
# COMPACT_ATOMS: atom_id res chain seq x y z
N MET A 1 -0.23 -32.79 2.71
CA MET A 1 -0.06 -31.87 1.57
C MET A 1 1.40 -31.52 1.47
N LEU A 2 2.03 -31.81 0.33
CA LEU A 2 3.46 -31.55 0.12
C LEU A 2 3.72 -30.04 -0.06
N PRO A 3 4.92 -29.51 0.28
CA PRO A 3 5.24 -28.08 0.14
C PRO A 3 5.05 -27.52 -1.28
N GLU A 4 5.20 -28.36 -2.31
CA GLU A 4 5.01 -28.00 -3.72
C GLU A 4 3.53 -27.76 -4.09
N GLU A 5 2.60 -28.49 -3.46
CA GLU A 5 1.15 -28.30 -3.72
C GLU A 5 0.63 -26.99 -3.15
N LEU A 6 1.22 -26.49 -2.07
CA LEU A 6 0.92 -25.19 -1.48
C LEU A 6 1.39 -24.02 -2.37
N ALA A 7 2.50 -24.19 -3.09
CA ALA A 7 3.03 -23.14 -3.96
C ALA A 7 2.11 -22.79 -5.13
N ALA A 8 1.23 -23.71 -5.54
CA ALA A 8 0.27 -23.53 -6.63
C ALA A 8 -1.13 -23.08 -6.16
N GLN A 9 -1.38 -23.01 -4.84
CA GLN A 9 -2.70 -22.62 -4.32
C GLN A 9 -2.97 -21.15 -4.60
N ASP A 10 -4.21 -20.84 -5.00
CA ASP A 10 -4.65 -19.47 -5.10
C ASP A 10 -4.85 -18.86 -3.68
N ASP A 11 -4.95 -17.55 -3.64
CA ASP A 11 -5.08 -16.82 -2.37
C ASP A 11 -6.36 -17.17 -1.60
N GLN A 12 -7.42 -17.55 -2.30
CA GLN A 12 -8.67 -17.96 -1.67
C GLN A 12 -8.54 -19.29 -0.93
N GLN A 13 -7.85 -20.25 -1.55
CA GLN A 13 -7.57 -21.55 -0.92
C GLN A 13 -6.67 -21.39 0.30
N LEU A 14 -5.65 -20.51 0.20
CA LEU A 14 -4.80 -20.19 1.35
C LEU A 14 -5.59 -19.55 2.48
N MET A 15 -6.49 -18.61 2.18
CA MET A 15 -7.33 -17.98 3.20
C MET A 15 -8.25 -18.97 3.90
N ILE A 16 -8.85 -19.91 3.19
CA ILE A 16 -9.65 -21.00 3.77
C ILE A 16 -8.78 -21.86 4.71
N ALA A 17 -7.58 -22.22 4.28
CA ALA A 17 -6.67 -23.00 5.11
C ALA A 17 -6.21 -22.22 6.36
N ILE A 18 -5.96 -20.91 6.25
CA ILE A 18 -5.62 -20.02 7.36
C ILE A 18 -6.79 -19.93 8.35
N ALA A 19 -8.01 -19.78 7.86
CA ALA A 19 -9.21 -19.79 8.69
C ALA A 19 -9.37 -21.08 9.52
N ASN A 20 -8.88 -22.20 8.99
CA ASN A 20 -8.79 -23.50 9.67
C ASN A 20 -7.51 -23.68 10.51
N GLY A 21 -6.73 -22.62 10.73
CA GLY A 21 -5.54 -22.62 11.61
C GLY A 21 -4.25 -23.10 10.94
N SER A 22 -4.18 -23.17 9.62
CA SER A 22 -2.95 -23.59 8.92
C SER A 22 -1.87 -22.52 8.97
N LYS A 23 -0.85 -22.72 9.83
CA LYS A 23 0.34 -21.87 9.89
C LYS A 23 1.17 -21.92 8.60
N GLN A 24 1.15 -23.05 7.89
CA GLN A 24 1.89 -23.21 6.65
C GLN A 24 1.26 -22.37 5.52
N ALA A 25 -0.06 -22.37 5.38
CA ALA A 25 -0.77 -21.51 4.44
C ALA A 25 -0.53 -20.03 4.76
N PHE A 26 -0.53 -19.65 6.04
CA PHE A 26 -0.21 -18.29 6.45
C PHE A 26 1.22 -17.88 6.08
N SER A 27 2.21 -18.74 6.36
CA SER A 27 3.61 -18.46 5.99
C SER A 27 3.76 -18.25 4.48
N GLN A 28 3.07 -19.04 3.68
CA GLN A 28 3.09 -18.91 2.23
C GLN A 28 2.44 -17.60 1.75
N LEU A 29 1.27 -17.26 2.29
CA LEU A 29 0.59 -16.01 1.95
C LEU A 29 1.43 -14.80 2.39
N ALA A 30 1.98 -14.85 3.61
CA ALA A 30 2.88 -13.82 4.12
C ALA A 30 4.10 -13.63 3.20
N SER A 31 4.72 -14.69 2.73
CA SER A 31 5.87 -14.62 1.81
C SER A 31 5.51 -13.96 0.48
N ARG A 32 4.28 -14.13 -0.02
CA ARG A 32 3.81 -13.50 -1.26
C ARG A 32 3.66 -11.98 -1.11
N TYR A 33 3.11 -11.53 0.02
CA TYR A 33 2.68 -10.15 0.19
C TYR A 33 3.60 -9.28 1.04
N LEU A 34 4.44 -9.86 1.93
CA LEU A 34 5.24 -9.10 2.90
C LEU A 34 6.08 -7.99 2.26
N SER A 35 6.86 -8.32 1.22
CA SER A 35 7.72 -7.33 0.55
C SER A 35 6.92 -6.18 -0.07
N GLN A 36 5.77 -6.50 -0.66
CA GLN A 36 4.90 -5.50 -1.28
C GLN A 36 4.22 -4.62 -0.23
N ILE A 37 3.77 -5.22 0.88
CA ILE A 37 3.18 -4.50 2.01
C ILE A 37 4.21 -3.53 2.62
N VAL A 38 5.45 -3.99 2.88
CA VAL A 38 6.53 -3.14 3.41
C VAL A 38 6.83 -1.98 2.47
N LYS A 39 6.99 -2.24 1.17
CA LYS A 39 7.22 -1.17 0.16
C LYS A 39 6.07 -0.18 0.10
N PHE A 40 4.83 -0.66 0.19
CA PHE A 40 3.64 0.19 0.22
C PHE A 40 3.64 1.06 1.47
N ALA A 41 3.78 0.47 2.66
CA ALA A 41 3.81 1.18 3.93
C ALA A 41 4.95 2.21 3.97
N TYR A 42 6.14 1.84 3.51
CA TYR A 42 7.31 2.73 3.46
C TYR A 42 7.03 4.03 2.69
N ARG A 43 6.30 3.98 1.58
CA ARG A 43 5.92 5.18 0.80
C ARG A 43 5.02 6.15 1.58
N TYR A 44 4.39 5.69 2.66
CA TYR A 44 3.53 6.52 3.52
C TYR A 44 4.27 7.03 4.75
N VAL A 45 4.99 6.13 5.44
CA VAL A 45 5.58 6.46 6.74
C VAL A 45 7.03 6.96 6.64
N GLY A 46 7.72 6.68 5.53
CA GLY A 46 9.05 7.20 5.22
C GLY A 46 10.19 6.57 6.03
N ASN A 47 9.91 5.60 6.88
CA ASN A 47 10.96 4.89 7.59
C ASN A 47 10.70 3.38 7.59
N ARG A 48 11.80 2.61 7.58
CA ARG A 48 11.76 1.17 7.38
C ARG A 48 11.17 0.44 8.58
N THR A 49 11.53 0.82 9.77
CA THR A 49 11.07 0.17 11.01
C THR A 49 9.56 0.27 11.14
N ASP A 50 9.00 1.47 10.96
CA ASP A 50 7.56 1.67 11.01
C ASP A 50 6.83 0.94 9.87
N ALA A 51 7.42 0.87 8.67
CA ALA A 51 6.85 0.12 7.56
C ALA A 51 6.82 -1.39 7.84
N GLU A 52 7.87 -1.93 8.47
CA GLU A 52 7.94 -3.33 8.89
C GLU A 52 6.92 -3.63 10.01
N ASP A 53 6.75 -2.73 10.98
CA ASP A 53 5.75 -2.85 12.05
C ASP A 53 4.32 -2.83 11.48
N ILE A 54 4.04 -1.93 10.55
CA ILE A 54 2.74 -1.89 9.85
C ILE A 54 2.51 -3.18 9.07
N ALA A 55 3.54 -3.70 8.39
CA ALA A 55 3.41 -4.95 7.65
C ALA A 55 3.13 -6.14 8.57
N GLN A 56 3.80 -6.22 9.72
CA GLN A 56 3.54 -7.24 10.73
C GLN A 56 2.10 -7.14 11.27
N GLU A 57 1.63 -5.95 11.63
CA GLU A 57 0.25 -5.73 12.11
C GLU A 57 -0.77 -6.07 11.01
N THR A 58 -0.48 -5.76 9.74
CA THR A 58 -1.33 -6.17 8.60
C THR A 58 -1.49 -7.68 8.56
N LEU A 59 -0.39 -8.43 8.65
CA LEU A 59 -0.39 -9.89 8.63
C LEU A 59 -1.08 -10.48 9.88
N ILE A 60 -0.90 -9.88 11.06
CA ILE A 60 -1.61 -10.28 12.28
C ILE A 60 -3.11 -10.11 12.11
N ARG A 61 -3.56 -8.98 11.54
CA ARG A 61 -4.99 -8.76 11.25
C ARG A 61 -5.53 -9.74 10.23
N LEU A 62 -4.74 -10.04 9.19
CA LEU A 62 -5.09 -11.07 8.21
C LEU A 62 -5.33 -12.41 8.90
N TRP A 63 -4.41 -12.86 9.76
CA TRP A 63 -4.56 -14.09 10.51
C TRP A 63 -5.82 -14.10 11.38
N LYS A 64 -6.04 -13.03 12.15
CA LYS A 64 -7.18 -12.93 13.08
C LYS A 64 -8.53 -12.90 12.37
N HIS A 65 -8.59 -12.31 11.19
CA HIS A 65 -9.83 -12.11 10.45
C HIS A 65 -10.02 -13.08 9.27
N ALA A 66 -9.13 -14.05 9.11
CA ALA A 66 -9.22 -15.02 8.01
C ALA A 66 -10.56 -15.78 7.99
N ALA A 67 -11.08 -16.14 9.16
CA ALA A 67 -12.35 -16.87 9.28
C ALA A 67 -13.58 -16.00 8.91
N SER A 68 -13.48 -14.68 8.99
CA SER A 68 -14.55 -13.74 8.64
C SER A 68 -14.35 -13.13 7.24
N TRP A 69 -13.26 -13.47 6.56
CA TRP A 69 -13.03 -13.00 5.21
C TRP A 69 -13.94 -13.76 4.23
N GLU A 70 -14.73 -13.02 3.49
CA GLU A 70 -15.57 -13.55 2.42
C GLU A 70 -15.19 -12.87 1.11
N PRO A 71 -14.99 -13.61 0.01
CA PRO A 71 -14.64 -13.05 -1.30
C PRO A 71 -15.85 -12.37 -1.96
N GLN A 72 -16.59 -11.55 -1.21
CA GLN A 72 -17.76 -10.82 -1.70
C GLN A 72 -17.32 -9.52 -2.38
N GLY A 73 -16.96 -9.62 -3.64
CA GLY A 73 -16.71 -8.46 -4.49
C GLY A 73 -15.33 -7.80 -4.34
N PHE A 74 -14.51 -8.24 -3.40
CA PHE A 74 -13.16 -7.68 -3.17
C PHE A 74 -12.10 -8.77 -3.30
N SER A 75 -11.05 -8.50 -4.08
CA SER A 75 -9.88 -9.38 -4.09
C SER A 75 -9.19 -9.36 -2.72
N LEU A 76 -8.51 -10.47 -2.38
CA LEU A 76 -7.68 -10.51 -1.17
C LEU A 76 -6.64 -9.40 -1.17
N CYS A 77 -6.08 -9.11 -2.33
CA CYS A 77 -5.12 -8.04 -2.54
C CYS A 77 -5.69 -6.68 -2.10
N SER A 78 -6.89 -6.31 -2.56
CA SER A 78 -7.59 -5.08 -2.15
C SER A 78 -7.81 -5.03 -0.64
N TRP A 79 -8.19 -6.15 -0.04
CA TRP A 79 -8.42 -6.23 1.41
C TRP A 79 -7.12 -6.04 2.21
N ILE A 80 -6.03 -6.68 1.80
CA ILE A 80 -4.70 -6.52 2.42
C ILE A 80 -4.27 -5.05 2.35
N TYR A 81 -4.33 -4.43 1.16
CA TYR A 81 -3.93 -3.02 1.00
C TYR A 81 -4.85 -2.06 1.74
N ARG A 82 -6.13 -2.36 1.89
CA ARG A 82 -7.05 -1.57 2.71
C ARG A 82 -6.63 -1.58 4.18
N ILE A 83 -6.27 -2.75 4.74
CA ILE A 83 -5.75 -2.87 6.11
C ILE A 83 -4.47 -2.06 6.24
N THR A 84 -3.51 -2.26 5.32
CA THR A 84 -2.21 -1.58 5.33
C THR A 84 -2.38 -0.06 5.24
N TYR A 85 -3.21 0.41 4.31
CA TYR A 85 -3.49 1.84 4.14
C TYR A 85 -4.05 2.48 5.41
N ASN A 86 -5.05 1.85 6.01
CA ASN A 86 -5.64 2.36 7.25
C ASN A 86 -4.60 2.44 8.38
N LEU A 87 -3.74 1.44 8.51
CA LEU A 87 -2.65 1.45 9.50
C LEU A 87 -1.64 2.58 9.23
N CYS A 88 -1.27 2.82 7.97
CA CYS A 88 -0.41 3.93 7.59
C CYS A 88 -1.03 5.29 7.97
N ILE A 89 -2.30 5.49 7.67
CA ILE A 89 -3.00 6.74 8.00
C ILE A 89 -3.13 6.94 9.50
N ASP A 90 -3.44 5.89 10.24
CA ASP A 90 -3.53 5.94 11.70
C ASP A 90 -2.15 6.26 12.33
N ASP A 91 -1.08 5.70 11.81
CA ASP A 91 0.28 5.99 12.24
C ASP A 91 0.67 7.46 11.98
N ILE A 92 0.42 7.96 10.77
CA ILE A 92 0.68 9.35 10.40
C ILE A 92 -0.12 10.31 11.30
N ARG A 93 -1.39 10.00 11.58
CA ARG A 93 -2.24 10.82 12.46
C ARG A 93 -1.73 10.88 13.90
N LYS A 94 -1.23 9.76 14.43
CA LYS A 94 -0.66 9.70 15.77
C LYS A 94 0.61 10.56 15.94
N ARG A 95 1.37 10.72 14.86
CA ARG A 95 2.63 11.49 14.86
C ARG A 95 2.41 13.01 14.72
N LYS A 96 1.28 13.42 14.14
CA LYS A 96 0.97 14.85 13.97
C LYS A 96 0.47 15.46 15.29
N PRO A 97 1.04 16.59 15.77
CA PRO A 97 0.47 17.36 16.88
C PRO A 97 -0.96 17.79 16.52
N VAL A 98 -1.85 17.81 17.51
CA VAL A 98 -3.28 18.18 17.34
C VAL A 98 -3.49 19.56 16.69
N SER A 99 -2.50 20.46 16.75
CA SER A 99 -2.53 21.80 16.15
C SER A 99 -2.33 21.84 14.62
N GLU A 100 -1.84 20.77 14.00
CA GLU A 100 -1.50 20.75 12.57
C GLU A 100 -2.50 20.00 11.68
N LEU A 101 -3.66 19.65 12.22
CA LEU A 101 -4.72 18.90 11.48
C LEU A 101 -5.43 19.72 10.37
N LYS A 102 -5.05 20.99 10.20
CA LYS A 102 -5.53 21.83 9.09
C LYS A 102 -4.36 22.15 8.17
N HIS A 103 -4.33 21.50 7.04
CA HIS A 103 -3.36 21.72 5.96
C HIS A 103 -1.88 21.48 6.35
N GLU A 104 -1.37 20.29 5.97
CA GLU A 104 -0.07 20.27 5.33
C GLU A 104 0.32 18.88 4.84
N ASN A 105 0.73 18.84 3.58
CA ASN A 105 1.48 17.75 2.98
C ASN A 105 2.87 17.73 3.63
N GLN A 106 3.05 17.01 4.75
CA GLN A 106 4.41 16.78 5.22
C GLN A 106 4.96 15.49 4.66
N VAL A 107 5.89 15.72 3.81
CA VAL A 107 6.88 14.85 3.24
C VAL A 107 7.66 14.19 4.36
N ILE A 108 7.62 12.86 4.43
CA ILE A 108 8.69 12.14 5.08
C ILE A 108 9.48 11.50 3.94
N ALA A 109 10.50 12.19 3.51
CA ALA A 109 11.54 11.66 2.66
C ALA A 109 12.72 11.29 3.53
N ASN A 110 13.34 10.23 3.21
CA ASN A 110 14.73 9.83 3.29
C ASN A 110 14.90 8.47 3.94
N GLY A 111 15.08 7.51 3.10
CA GLY A 111 15.63 6.21 3.40
C GLY A 111 15.98 5.56 2.08
N GLU A 112 17.25 5.47 1.81
CA GLU A 112 17.82 4.94 0.59
C GLU A 112 17.46 3.48 0.39
N PRO A 113 17.11 3.04 -0.84
CA PRO A 113 17.37 1.69 -1.26
C PRO A 113 18.85 1.65 -1.67
N GLU A 114 19.62 0.83 -0.99
CA GLU A 114 20.91 0.38 -1.50
C GLU A 114 20.66 -0.42 -2.79
N ASP A 115 20.62 0.27 -3.91
CA ASP A 115 21.04 -0.18 -5.21
C ASP A 115 20.76 0.92 -6.24
N GLU A 116 21.82 1.29 -6.97
CA GLU A 116 21.84 2.12 -8.16
C GLU A 116 22.08 3.64 -8.02
N LEU A 117 23.33 3.97 -7.91
CA LEU A 117 23.90 5.33 -7.95
C LEU A 117 23.62 6.14 -9.24
N TYR A 118 22.94 5.61 -10.24
CA TYR A 118 22.63 6.30 -11.51
C TYR A 118 21.16 6.65 -11.72
N GLN A 119 20.26 6.21 -10.84
CA GLN A 119 18.85 6.58 -10.85
C GLN A 119 18.46 7.65 -9.80
N SER A 120 19.41 8.12 -8.97
CA SER A 120 19.05 8.87 -7.75
C SER A 120 18.39 10.23 -8.04
N GLN A 121 18.91 11.04 -8.95
CA GLN A 121 18.34 12.39 -9.18
C GLN A 121 16.96 12.38 -9.84
N LYS A 122 16.72 11.50 -10.82
CA LYS A 122 15.38 11.37 -11.42
C LYS A 122 14.37 10.77 -10.44
N ASN A 123 14.81 9.85 -9.59
CA ASN A 123 13.97 9.26 -8.54
C ASN A 123 13.63 10.29 -7.45
N GLU A 124 14.55 11.14 -7.05
CA GLU A 124 14.30 12.20 -6.05
C GLU A 124 13.26 13.20 -6.53
N ILE A 125 13.35 13.65 -7.78
CA ILE A 125 12.35 14.55 -8.38
C ILE A 125 10.97 13.91 -8.42
N VAL A 126 10.89 12.64 -8.83
CA VAL A 126 9.62 11.90 -8.88
C VAL A 126 9.04 11.66 -7.47
N ILE A 127 9.89 11.30 -6.52
CA ILE A 127 9.49 11.11 -5.11
C ILE A 127 9.00 12.42 -4.52
N ALA A 128 9.72 13.52 -4.74
CA ALA A 128 9.31 14.84 -4.27
C ALA A 128 7.96 15.26 -4.89
N ALA A 129 7.78 15.06 -6.19
CA ALA A 129 6.52 15.37 -6.88
C ALA A 129 5.35 14.50 -6.38
N LEU A 130 5.59 13.20 -6.12
CA LEU A 130 4.58 12.33 -5.52
C LEU A 130 4.21 12.77 -4.10
N ASN A 131 5.20 13.19 -3.33
CA ASN A 131 5.00 13.67 -1.97
C ASN A 131 4.25 15.01 -1.91
N ALA A 132 4.38 15.85 -2.93
CA ALA A 132 3.61 17.09 -3.07
C ALA A 132 2.14 16.88 -3.42
N LEU A 133 1.74 15.67 -3.88
CA LEU A 133 0.35 15.38 -4.17
C LEU A 133 -0.50 15.34 -2.89
N PRO A 134 -1.77 15.83 -2.96
CA PRO A 134 -2.74 15.57 -1.92
C PRO A 134 -2.83 14.05 -1.61
N GLU A 135 -2.98 13.70 -0.34
CA GLU A 135 -2.95 12.32 0.18
C GLU A 135 -3.75 11.33 -0.68
N ARG A 136 -5.00 11.66 -1.00
CA ARG A 136 -5.86 10.76 -1.79
C ARG A 136 -5.38 10.58 -3.23
N GLN A 137 -4.76 11.59 -3.85
CA GLN A 137 -4.19 11.49 -5.19
C GLN A 137 -2.92 10.61 -5.17
N ARG A 138 -2.06 10.80 -4.18
CA ARG A 138 -0.88 9.97 -3.95
C ARG A 138 -1.27 8.52 -3.71
N THR A 139 -2.32 8.27 -2.92
CA THR A 139 -2.83 6.91 -2.66
C THR A 139 -3.30 6.25 -3.96
N ALA A 140 -4.09 6.95 -4.77
CA ALA A 140 -4.56 6.41 -6.05
C ALA A 140 -3.40 6.03 -6.99
N ILE A 141 -2.35 6.88 -7.08
CA ILE A 141 -1.14 6.57 -7.85
C ILE A 141 -0.40 5.36 -7.27
N ASN A 142 -0.22 5.30 -5.95
CA ASN A 142 0.47 4.17 -5.31
C ASN A 142 -0.22 2.83 -5.59
N LEU A 143 -1.55 2.78 -5.47
CA LEU A 143 -2.31 1.55 -5.71
C LEU A 143 -2.28 1.14 -7.19
N CYS A 144 -2.58 2.06 -8.11
CA CYS A 144 -2.72 1.72 -9.52
C CYS A 144 -1.39 1.58 -10.26
N VAL A 145 -0.38 2.40 -9.92
CA VAL A 145 0.89 2.42 -10.67
C VAL A 145 1.94 1.52 -10.02
N TYR A 146 2.13 1.63 -8.70
CA TYR A 146 3.19 0.89 -8.02
C TYR A 146 2.76 -0.51 -7.56
N GLN A 147 1.47 -0.70 -7.24
CA GLN A 147 0.95 -2.01 -6.86
C GLN A 147 0.22 -2.70 -8.03
N ALA A 148 0.11 -2.03 -9.17
CA ALA A 148 -0.54 -2.53 -10.38
C ALA A 148 -1.99 -3.06 -10.13
N LEU A 149 -2.68 -2.49 -9.14
CA LEU A 149 -4.09 -2.82 -8.91
C LEU A 149 -4.95 -2.28 -10.04
N SER A 150 -5.99 -3.03 -10.39
CA SER A 150 -7.05 -2.53 -11.27
C SER A 150 -7.75 -1.32 -10.65
N ASN A 151 -8.42 -0.51 -11.47
CA ASN A 151 -9.20 0.62 -10.95
C ASN A 151 -10.26 0.17 -9.96
N GLN A 152 -10.89 -0.99 -10.17
CA GLN A 152 -11.86 -1.55 -9.25
C GLN A 152 -11.21 -1.87 -7.90
N GLU A 153 -10.11 -2.61 -7.88
CA GLU A 153 -9.40 -2.98 -6.65
C GLU A 153 -8.87 -1.78 -5.87
N ALA A 154 -8.36 -0.77 -6.57
CA ALA A 154 -7.89 0.46 -5.94
C ALA A 154 -9.05 1.29 -5.37
N ALA A 155 -10.18 1.39 -6.07
CA ALA A 155 -11.40 2.04 -5.60
C ALA A 155 -11.93 1.35 -4.33
N ASP A 156 -12.00 0.02 -4.34
CA ASP A 156 -12.41 -0.80 -3.21
C ASP A 156 -11.48 -0.62 -2.00
N THR A 157 -10.17 -0.60 -2.24
CA THR A 157 -9.16 -0.32 -1.21
C THR A 157 -9.37 1.04 -0.55
N MET A 158 -9.69 2.06 -1.36
CA MET A 158 -9.91 3.44 -0.88
C MET A 158 -11.33 3.69 -0.37
N GLY A 159 -12.26 2.74 -0.53
CA GLY A 159 -13.67 2.89 -0.15
C GLY A 159 -14.38 4.00 -0.95
N ILE A 160 -14.13 4.08 -2.26
CA ILE A 160 -14.70 5.08 -3.19
C ILE A 160 -15.22 4.40 -4.46
N SER A 161 -15.96 5.12 -5.29
CA SER A 161 -16.36 4.62 -6.60
C SER A 161 -15.20 4.65 -7.61
N VAL A 162 -15.29 3.86 -8.67
CA VAL A 162 -14.29 3.83 -9.74
C VAL A 162 -14.17 5.20 -10.43
N GLU A 163 -15.30 5.89 -10.65
CA GLU A 163 -15.31 7.21 -11.25
C GLU A 163 -14.58 8.24 -10.36
N ALA A 164 -14.75 8.13 -9.03
CA ALA A 164 -14.03 8.99 -8.09
C ALA A 164 -12.52 8.71 -8.13
N LEU A 165 -12.12 7.44 -8.22
CA LEU A 165 -10.71 7.04 -8.39
C LEU A 165 -10.13 7.60 -9.69
N GLU A 166 -10.82 7.45 -10.81
CA GLU A 166 -10.37 7.97 -12.11
C GLU A 166 -10.20 9.49 -12.09
N SER A 167 -11.11 10.20 -11.42
CA SER A 167 -10.97 11.63 -11.17
C SER A 167 -9.73 11.97 -10.36
N LEU A 168 -9.39 11.18 -9.31
CA LEU A 168 -8.17 11.34 -8.52
C LEU A 168 -6.92 11.10 -9.36
N LEU A 169 -6.89 10.03 -10.15
CA LEU A 169 -5.77 9.69 -11.05
C LEU A 169 -5.55 10.78 -12.11
N SER A 170 -6.62 11.29 -12.69
CA SER A 170 -6.56 12.38 -13.68
C SER A 170 -5.94 13.66 -13.06
N ARG A 171 -6.40 14.05 -11.87
CA ARG A 171 -5.85 15.20 -11.13
C ARG A 171 -4.41 14.98 -10.73
N ALA A 172 -4.06 13.79 -10.23
CA ALA A 172 -2.71 13.43 -9.85
C ALA A 172 -1.73 13.56 -11.02
N ARG A 173 -2.09 12.97 -12.18
CA ARG A 173 -1.26 13.06 -13.41
C ARG A 173 -1.06 14.49 -13.86
N ARG A 174 -2.10 15.34 -13.76
CA ARG A 174 -2.01 16.75 -14.12
C ARG A 174 -1.09 17.53 -13.17
N ASN A 175 -1.17 17.27 -11.86
CA ASN A 175 -0.31 17.90 -10.86
C ASN A 175 1.14 17.47 -11.03
N LEU A 176 1.41 16.16 -11.16
CA LEU A 176 2.75 15.64 -11.42
C LEU A 176 3.39 16.26 -12.67
N ARG A 177 2.61 16.40 -13.77
CA ARG A 177 3.12 17.03 -14.99
C ARG A 177 3.52 18.48 -14.77
N LYS A 178 2.76 19.24 -14.00
CA LYS A 178 3.09 20.64 -13.68
C LYS A 178 4.36 20.73 -12.84
N ASP A 179 4.50 19.87 -11.82
CA ASP A 179 5.64 19.91 -10.91
C ASP A 179 6.93 19.51 -11.60
N VAL A 180 6.90 18.49 -12.46
CA VAL A 180 8.06 18.07 -13.27
C VAL A 180 8.46 19.15 -14.29
N MET A 181 7.50 19.84 -14.93
CA MET A 181 7.79 20.92 -15.88
C MET A 181 8.34 22.18 -15.21
N ASN A 182 8.01 22.43 -13.95
CA ASN A 182 8.53 23.58 -13.20
C ASN A 182 9.93 23.36 -12.61
N GLN A 183 10.41 22.11 -12.60
CA GLN A 183 11.75 21.73 -12.09
C GLN A 183 12.76 21.42 -13.22
N SER A 184 12.34 21.51 -14.47
CA SER A 184 13.18 21.38 -15.68
C SER A 184 13.51 22.73 -16.26
#